data_c3e944bd51213803f6bb3cfa84c344a3
#
_entry.id   c3e944bd51213803f6bb3cfa84c344a3
#
_cell.length_a   1.000
_cell.length_b   1.000
_cell.length_c   1.000
_cell.angle_alpha   90.00
_cell.angle_beta   90.00
_cell.angle_gamma   90.00
#
_symmetry.space_group_name_H-M   'P 1'
#
loop_
_entity.id
_entity.type
_entity.pdbx_description
1 polymer ?
#
loop_
_entity_poly.entity_id
_entity_poly.type
_entity_poly.pdbx_seq_one_letter_code
_entity_poly.pdbx_strand_id
1 'polypeptide(L)'
;MEQYSPIVTETTFTITWKNYDGTVLETDTNVKKWTLPTYDGATPTKPDDTEYKYTFKGWDPEVKIATSDQVYTATFTSEKIISDEERYATKPIVSSDGKTIKYGLYPQTNVNDGTLVSTINALTSPESNGWYLHEGNYYAKAEAKPYKTTYTFDNGTPITKGETYWFRCEPIVWKVLSNKSGEYFILSSLLLDAHCFYNSSSDRTIDEKTIYANNYKYSDIRTWLNDEFYNSAFALGNNHIQLKAVDNSVGTTGGNNPTYVCEDTNDKVFLPSHKDYTTSSYGFSTGADTAISRYCKTTDWERARGSLSSSVGEDFPNQGAYLTRSPNSASFVAVWGVNTKGALRELRAYDKDSGVRPSISIKIS
;
A
#
# COMPACT_ATOMS: atom_id res chain seq x y z
N MET A 1 -20.65 -75.61 48.21
CA MET A 1 -20.99 -75.01 46.93
C MET A 1 -19.99 -73.92 46.67
N GLU A 2 -18.98 -74.17 45.83
CA GLU A 2 -18.08 -73.15 45.39
C GLU A 2 -18.78 -72.25 44.39
N GLN A 3 -18.85 -70.97 44.66
CA GLN A 3 -19.45 -69.97 43.79
C GLN A 3 -18.44 -69.63 42.68
N TYR A 4 -18.62 -70.18 41.48
CA TYR A 4 -17.87 -69.84 40.31
C TYR A 4 -18.27 -68.41 39.90
N SER A 5 -17.44 -67.39 40.21
CA SER A 5 -17.57 -66.08 39.59
C SER A 5 -17.02 -66.19 38.17
N PRO A 6 -17.79 -65.86 37.14
CA PRO A 6 -17.24 -65.83 35.77
C PRO A 6 -16.15 -64.79 35.68
N ILE A 7 -14.97 -65.18 35.19
CA ILE A 7 -13.92 -64.28 34.82
C ILE A 7 -14.42 -63.48 33.60
N VAL A 8 -14.89 -62.28 33.81
CA VAL A 8 -15.18 -61.35 32.72
C VAL A 8 -13.86 -60.82 32.16
N THR A 9 -13.41 -61.43 31.06
CA THR A 9 -12.25 -60.86 30.33
C THR A 9 -12.72 -59.57 29.65
N GLU A 10 -12.25 -58.43 30.19
CA GLU A 10 -12.51 -57.12 29.52
C GLU A 10 -11.83 -57.11 28.14
N THR A 11 -12.58 -56.78 27.10
CA THR A 11 -12.03 -56.58 25.75
C THR A 11 -11.34 -55.24 25.75
N THR A 12 -10.06 -55.22 25.39
CA THR A 12 -9.24 -53.99 25.27
C THR A 12 -8.66 -53.86 23.86
N PHE A 13 -8.30 -52.67 23.50
CA PHE A 13 -7.73 -52.31 22.21
C PHE A 13 -6.46 -51.46 22.38
N THR A 14 -5.65 -51.41 21.31
CA THR A 14 -4.48 -50.54 21.19
C THR A 14 -4.84 -49.34 20.35
N ILE A 15 -4.60 -48.16 20.91
CA ILE A 15 -4.79 -46.87 20.19
C ILE A 15 -3.39 -46.26 19.97
N THR A 16 -3.12 -45.89 18.73
CA THR A 16 -1.83 -45.27 18.33
C THR A 16 -2.06 -43.87 17.79
N TRP A 17 -1.40 -42.91 18.38
CA TRP A 17 -1.43 -41.51 17.97
C TRP A 17 -0.17 -41.18 17.15
N LYS A 18 -0.32 -40.68 15.95
CA LYS A 18 0.78 -40.36 15.04
C LYS A 18 0.79 -38.89 14.65
N ASN A 19 1.96 -38.34 14.42
CA ASN A 19 2.09 -37.03 13.78
C ASN A 19 1.84 -37.15 12.26
N TYR A 20 1.74 -36.02 11.57
CA TYR A 20 1.50 -35.91 10.11
C TYR A 20 2.52 -36.70 9.26
N ASP A 21 3.74 -36.87 9.77
CA ASP A 21 4.86 -37.59 9.11
C ASP A 21 4.89 -39.08 9.42
N GLY A 22 3.93 -39.58 10.21
CA GLY A 22 3.84 -40.96 10.64
C GLY A 22 4.61 -41.29 11.92
N THR A 23 5.33 -40.32 12.51
CA THR A 23 5.99 -40.50 13.81
C THR A 23 4.96 -40.85 14.88
N VAL A 24 5.20 -41.93 15.63
CA VAL A 24 4.33 -42.29 16.76
C VAL A 24 4.59 -41.32 17.92
N LEU A 25 3.53 -40.68 18.37
CA LEU A 25 3.55 -39.72 19.47
C LEU A 25 3.18 -40.39 20.78
N GLU A 26 2.22 -41.32 20.75
CA GLU A 26 1.72 -42.03 21.91
C GLU A 26 1.11 -43.37 21.50
N THR A 27 1.12 -44.36 22.40
CA THR A 27 0.44 -45.64 22.22
C THR A 27 -0.21 -46.04 23.54
N ASP A 28 -1.52 -46.08 23.54
CA ASP A 28 -2.35 -46.56 24.65
C ASP A 28 -2.65 -48.00 24.46
N THR A 29 -2.14 -48.83 25.32
CA THR A 29 -2.48 -50.26 25.40
C THR A 29 -3.58 -50.47 26.44
N ASN A 30 -4.38 -51.51 26.25
CA ASN A 30 -5.45 -51.87 27.18
C ASN A 30 -6.59 -50.83 27.30
N VAL A 31 -6.85 -50.08 26.24
CA VAL A 31 -8.04 -49.20 26.17
C VAL A 31 -9.28 -50.05 26.19
N LYS A 32 -10.12 -49.88 27.20
CA LYS A 32 -11.35 -50.70 27.36
C LYS A 32 -12.34 -50.45 26.23
N LYS A 33 -13.00 -51.48 25.74
CA LYS A 33 -14.08 -51.37 24.80
C LYS A 33 -15.15 -50.39 25.30
N TRP A 34 -15.64 -49.54 24.40
CA TRP A 34 -16.63 -48.49 24.65
C TRP A 34 -16.13 -47.27 25.46
N THR A 35 -14.82 -47.12 25.71
CA THR A 35 -14.28 -45.89 26.25
C THR A 35 -13.80 -44.98 25.15
N LEU A 36 -13.86 -43.67 25.39
CA LEU A 36 -13.29 -42.67 24.47
C LEU A 36 -11.80 -42.55 24.78
N PRO A 37 -10.88 -42.86 23.85
CA PRO A 37 -9.44 -42.67 24.08
C PRO A 37 -9.09 -41.17 24.08
N THR A 38 -8.07 -40.81 24.84
CA THR A 38 -7.54 -39.46 24.98
C THR A 38 -6.07 -39.46 24.64
N TYR A 39 -5.61 -38.45 23.95
CA TYR A 39 -4.20 -38.19 23.75
C TYR A 39 -3.70 -37.32 24.92
N ASP A 40 -2.74 -37.79 25.66
CA ASP A 40 -2.22 -37.14 26.88
C ASP A 40 -0.83 -36.50 26.66
N GLY A 41 -0.26 -36.64 25.46
CA GLY A 41 1.03 -36.09 25.09
C GLY A 41 1.02 -34.59 24.82
N ALA A 42 2.15 -34.04 24.43
CA ALA A 42 2.29 -32.66 24.02
C ALA A 42 1.50 -32.39 22.71
N THR A 43 0.90 -31.21 22.57
CA THR A 43 0.19 -30.83 21.34
C THR A 43 1.06 -31.11 20.11
N PRO A 44 0.57 -31.89 19.12
CA PRO A 44 1.33 -32.18 17.92
C PRO A 44 1.75 -30.90 17.18
N THR A 45 2.96 -30.90 16.64
CA THR A 45 3.51 -29.77 15.88
C THR A 45 3.90 -30.22 14.49
N LYS A 46 3.74 -29.30 13.54
CA LYS A 46 4.28 -29.40 12.18
C LYS A 46 5.13 -28.14 11.98
N PRO A 47 6.42 -28.27 11.58
CA PRO A 47 7.26 -27.12 11.29
C PRO A 47 6.64 -26.23 10.21
N ASP A 48 6.74 -24.91 10.40
CA ASP A 48 6.44 -23.97 9.33
C ASP A 48 7.40 -24.20 8.16
N ASP A 49 6.91 -24.00 6.95
CA ASP A 49 7.75 -23.93 5.74
C ASP A 49 7.89 -22.48 5.27
N THR A 50 8.43 -22.26 4.08
CA THR A 50 8.63 -20.92 3.52
C THR A 50 7.34 -20.20 3.14
N GLU A 51 6.23 -20.93 3.01
CA GLU A 51 4.96 -20.40 2.51
C GLU A 51 3.86 -20.43 3.57
N TYR A 52 3.91 -21.40 4.52
CA TYR A 52 2.81 -21.63 5.44
C TYR A 52 3.27 -21.86 6.88
N LYS A 53 2.48 -21.32 7.80
CA LYS A 53 2.45 -21.70 9.23
C LYS A 53 1.40 -22.77 9.44
N TYR A 54 1.70 -23.69 10.34
CA TYR A 54 0.82 -24.82 10.64
C TYR A 54 0.37 -24.81 12.10
N THR A 55 -0.94 -24.98 12.30
CA THR A 55 -1.54 -25.09 13.64
C THR A 55 -2.31 -26.39 13.75
N PHE A 56 -2.10 -27.13 14.84
CA PHE A 56 -2.81 -28.38 15.07
C PHE A 56 -4.33 -28.14 15.05
N LYS A 57 -5.02 -28.97 14.28
CA LYS A 57 -6.48 -28.88 14.08
C LYS A 57 -7.24 -29.97 14.84
N GLY A 58 -6.64 -31.13 14.97
CA GLY A 58 -7.27 -32.32 15.53
C GLY A 58 -6.77 -33.60 14.88
N TRP A 59 -7.48 -34.67 15.05
CA TRP A 59 -7.10 -36.01 14.64
C TRP A 59 -7.92 -36.50 13.45
N ASP A 60 -7.30 -37.32 12.60
CA ASP A 60 -7.95 -38.03 11.51
C ASP A 60 -7.68 -39.55 11.67
N PRO A 61 -8.73 -40.41 11.68
CA PRO A 61 -10.13 -40.03 11.73
C PRO A 61 -10.52 -39.32 13.03
N GLU A 62 -11.73 -38.72 13.08
CA GLU A 62 -12.26 -38.12 14.29
C GLU A 62 -12.28 -39.14 15.44
N VAL A 63 -11.84 -38.71 16.63
CA VAL A 63 -11.70 -39.58 17.79
C VAL A 63 -13.08 -40.09 18.23
N LYS A 64 -13.22 -41.40 18.32
CA LYS A 64 -14.47 -42.09 18.70
C LYS A 64 -14.22 -43.15 19.77
N ILE A 65 -15.29 -43.62 20.40
CA ILE A 65 -15.22 -44.71 21.39
C ILE A 65 -14.56 -45.95 20.77
N ALA A 66 -13.68 -46.60 21.54
CA ALA A 66 -12.87 -47.73 21.13
C ALA A 66 -13.77 -48.98 20.87
N THR A 67 -13.76 -49.49 19.63
CA THR A 67 -14.42 -50.70 19.20
C THR A 67 -13.46 -51.70 18.54
N SER A 68 -12.26 -51.24 18.17
CA SER A 68 -11.15 -52.00 17.59
C SER A 68 -9.85 -51.23 17.86
N ASP A 69 -8.72 -51.85 17.51
CA ASP A 69 -7.44 -51.12 17.42
C ASP A 69 -7.59 -49.99 16.42
N GLN A 70 -7.03 -48.80 16.72
CA GLN A 70 -7.18 -47.61 15.93
C GLN A 70 -5.88 -46.77 15.86
N VAL A 71 -5.64 -46.14 14.72
CA VAL A 71 -4.61 -45.18 14.52
C VAL A 71 -5.24 -43.80 14.23
N TYR A 72 -4.82 -42.79 14.99
CA TYR A 72 -5.21 -41.41 14.79
C TYR A 72 -4.00 -40.62 14.32
N THR A 73 -4.16 -39.85 13.24
CA THR A 73 -3.08 -39.02 12.70
C THR A 73 -3.40 -37.54 12.91
N ALA A 74 -2.43 -36.80 13.40
CA ALA A 74 -2.57 -35.35 13.62
C ALA A 74 -2.80 -34.60 12.30
N THR A 75 -3.79 -33.73 12.29
CA THR A 75 -4.11 -32.84 11.17
C THR A 75 -3.84 -31.39 11.54
N PHE A 76 -3.56 -30.56 10.53
CA PHE A 76 -3.15 -29.16 10.72
C PHE A 76 -3.95 -28.25 9.78
N THR A 77 -4.27 -27.05 10.26
CA THR A 77 -4.62 -25.94 9.40
C THR A 77 -3.35 -25.26 8.93
N SER A 78 -3.34 -24.73 7.71
CA SER A 78 -2.26 -23.92 7.19
C SER A 78 -2.70 -22.47 7.03
N GLU A 79 -1.84 -21.53 7.41
CA GLU A 79 -1.98 -20.09 7.18
C GLU A 79 -0.80 -19.63 6.33
N LYS A 80 -1.07 -18.98 5.18
CA LYS A 80 -0.01 -18.49 4.31
C LYS A 80 0.83 -17.43 5.03
N ILE A 81 2.14 -17.59 5.01
CA ILE A 81 3.10 -16.56 5.47
C ILE A 81 3.13 -15.49 4.39
N ILE A 82 2.62 -14.31 4.70
CA ILE A 82 2.68 -13.15 3.82
C ILE A 82 3.80 -12.22 4.27
N SER A 83 4.56 -11.67 3.31
CA SER A 83 5.57 -10.67 3.60
C SER A 83 4.93 -9.41 4.20
N ASP A 84 5.73 -8.57 4.86
CA ASP A 84 5.24 -7.28 5.33
C ASP A 84 4.77 -6.40 4.17
N GLU A 85 5.44 -6.47 3.02
CA GLU A 85 5.04 -5.79 1.80
C GLU A 85 3.66 -6.26 1.32
N GLU A 86 3.44 -7.57 1.21
CA GLU A 86 2.14 -8.13 0.81
C GLU A 86 1.04 -7.76 1.82
N ARG A 87 1.36 -7.75 3.12
CA ARG A 87 0.43 -7.33 4.17
C ARG A 87 -0.02 -5.87 3.98
N TYR A 88 0.93 -4.94 3.77
CA TYR A 88 0.63 -3.53 3.56
C TYR A 88 -0.05 -3.27 2.21
N ALA A 89 0.21 -4.12 1.21
CA ALA A 89 -0.45 -4.04 -0.07
C ALA A 89 -1.94 -4.39 0.00
N THR A 90 -2.31 -5.31 0.88
CA THR A 90 -3.68 -5.86 0.96
C THR A 90 -4.60 -5.14 1.93
N LYS A 91 -4.05 -4.56 3.02
CA LYS A 91 -4.84 -3.88 4.04
C LYS A 91 -4.10 -2.72 4.72
N PRO A 92 -4.82 -1.67 5.15
CA PRO A 92 -4.21 -0.57 5.89
C PRO A 92 -3.77 -1.01 7.29
N ILE A 93 -2.55 -0.68 7.66
CA ILE A 93 -1.98 -0.91 9.00
C ILE A 93 -1.65 0.43 9.64
N VAL A 94 -2.33 0.75 10.70
CA VAL A 94 -2.13 1.98 11.48
C VAL A 94 -0.91 1.82 12.39
N SER A 95 -0.04 2.85 12.43
CA SER A 95 1.08 2.89 13.38
C SER A 95 0.60 2.95 14.83
N SER A 96 1.45 2.53 15.77
CA SER A 96 1.11 2.51 17.20
C SER A 96 0.75 3.87 17.78
N ASP A 97 1.27 4.97 17.19
CA ASP A 97 0.97 6.35 17.59
C ASP A 97 -0.25 6.94 16.85
N GLY A 98 -0.86 6.18 15.93
CA GLY A 98 -2.02 6.60 15.13
C GLY A 98 -1.75 7.68 14.09
N LYS A 99 -0.49 8.09 13.88
CA LYS A 99 -0.14 9.22 13.00
C LYS A 99 0.10 8.84 11.56
N THR A 100 0.43 7.58 11.30
CA THR A 100 0.68 7.08 9.95
C THR A 100 -0.06 5.77 9.68
N ILE A 101 -0.26 5.50 8.40
CA ILE A 101 -0.84 4.25 7.91
C ILE A 101 0.04 3.76 6.76
N LYS A 102 0.38 2.47 6.74
CA LYS A 102 0.96 1.82 5.57
C LYS A 102 -0.13 1.11 4.81
N TYR A 103 -0.29 1.42 3.52
CA TYR A 103 -1.30 0.81 2.67
C TYR A 103 -1.03 1.04 1.19
N GLY A 104 -1.15 -0.01 0.38
CA GLY A 104 -0.80 -0.01 -1.03
C GLY A 104 0.71 -0.05 -1.27
N LEU A 105 1.12 -0.38 -2.47
CA LEU A 105 2.52 -0.37 -2.91
C LEU A 105 2.71 0.64 -4.04
N TYR A 106 3.91 1.20 -4.15
CA TYR A 106 4.28 2.00 -5.32
C TYR A 106 5.80 1.97 -5.51
N PRO A 107 6.32 2.12 -6.76
CA PRO A 107 7.76 2.22 -6.98
C PRO A 107 8.36 3.41 -6.23
N GLN A 108 9.43 3.20 -5.48
CA GLN A 108 10.05 4.26 -4.67
C GLN A 108 11.56 4.28 -4.79
N THR A 109 12.25 3.23 -4.36
CA THR A 109 13.71 3.21 -4.18
C THR A 109 14.41 2.55 -5.36
N ASN A 110 15.47 3.18 -5.87
CA ASN A 110 16.31 2.63 -6.93
C ASN A 110 17.02 1.34 -6.47
N VAL A 111 16.97 0.31 -7.31
CA VAL A 111 17.71 -0.94 -7.10
C VAL A 111 19.09 -0.81 -7.75
N ASN A 112 20.15 -0.83 -6.92
CA ASN A 112 21.53 -0.71 -7.37
C ASN A 112 22.39 -1.96 -7.09
N ASP A 113 21.81 -3.03 -6.53
CA ASP A 113 22.48 -4.32 -6.39
C ASP A 113 22.61 -4.99 -7.78
N GLY A 114 23.83 -5.11 -8.27
CA GLY A 114 24.09 -5.63 -9.61
C GLY A 114 23.65 -7.09 -9.81
N THR A 115 23.69 -7.91 -8.76
CA THR A 115 23.24 -9.31 -8.81
C THR A 115 21.71 -9.35 -8.95
N LEU A 116 21.02 -8.60 -8.10
CA LEU A 116 19.56 -8.48 -8.16
C LEU A 116 19.10 -7.89 -9.49
N VAL A 117 19.73 -6.79 -9.95
CA VAL A 117 19.42 -6.17 -11.25
C VAL A 117 19.58 -7.18 -12.39
N SER A 118 20.65 -7.98 -12.40
CA SER A 118 20.86 -9.02 -13.42
C SER A 118 19.75 -10.07 -13.40
N THR A 119 19.31 -10.47 -12.20
CA THR A 119 18.25 -11.46 -12.02
C THR A 119 16.89 -10.91 -12.50
N ILE A 120 16.49 -9.70 -12.05
CA ILE A 120 15.19 -9.13 -12.42
C ILE A 120 15.15 -8.68 -13.89
N ASN A 121 16.28 -8.38 -14.52
CA ASN A 121 16.36 -8.14 -15.97
C ASN A 121 15.97 -9.36 -16.81
N ALA A 122 16.13 -10.56 -16.29
CA ALA A 122 15.74 -11.80 -16.97
C ALA A 122 14.23 -12.07 -16.89
N LEU A 123 13.48 -11.31 -16.09
CA LEU A 123 12.02 -11.46 -15.96
C LEU A 123 11.34 -10.92 -17.22
N THR A 124 10.51 -11.74 -17.86
CA THR A 124 9.84 -11.41 -19.13
C THR A 124 8.35 -11.13 -19.00
N SER A 125 7.75 -11.52 -17.89
CA SER A 125 6.29 -11.45 -17.68
C SER A 125 5.98 -10.54 -16.50
N PRO A 126 5.55 -9.30 -16.75
CA PRO A 126 5.03 -8.44 -15.67
C PRO A 126 3.64 -8.90 -15.23
N GLU A 127 3.26 -8.53 -14.01
CA GLU A 127 1.90 -8.58 -13.50
C GLU A 127 0.98 -7.63 -14.28
N SER A 128 -0.32 -7.72 -14.06
CA SER A 128 -1.33 -6.89 -14.76
C SER A 128 -1.15 -5.38 -14.56
N ASN A 129 -0.47 -4.97 -13.49
CA ASN A 129 -0.12 -3.56 -13.19
C ASN A 129 1.23 -3.13 -13.80
N GLY A 130 1.88 -4.00 -14.59
CA GLY A 130 3.18 -3.73 -15.23
C GLY A 130 4.40 -3.94 -14.33
N TRP A 131 4.24 -4.43 -13.11
CA TRP A 131 5.33 -4.71 -12.17
C TRP A 131 5.80 -6.17 -12.28
N TYR A 132 6.99 -6.44 -11.79
CA TYR A 132 7.62 -7.75 -11.83
C TYR A 132 7.75 -8.31 -10.42
N LEU A 133 7.27 -9.51 -10.19
CA LEU A 133 7.38 -10.21 -8.91
C LEU A 133 8.67 -11.05 -8.90
N HIS A 134 9.50 -10.87 -7.87
CA HIS A 134 10.68 -11.69 -7.61
C HIS A 134 10.86 -11.86 -6.10
N GLU A 135 10.92 -13.12 -5.63
CA GLU A 135 11.11 -13.49 -4.22
C GLU A 135 10.17 -12.72 -3.27
N GLY A 136 8.89 -12.64 -3.63
CA GLY A 136 7.87 -11.97 -2.81
C GLY A 136 7.91 -10.43 -2.84
N ASN A 137 8.82 -9.82 -3.61
CA ASN A 137 8.94 -8.38 -3.77
C ASN A 137 8.54 -7.96 -5.19
N TYR A 138 7.92 -6.79 -5.29
CA TYR A 138 7.55 -6.19 -6.58
C TYR A 138 8.57 -5.14 -7.02
N TYR A 139 8.84 -5.13 -8.31
CA TYR A 139 9.77 -4.21 -8.96
C TYR A 139 9.15 -3.59 -10.19
N ALA A 140 9.43 -2.30 -10.41
CA ALA A 140 9.05 -1.59 -11.63
C ALA A 140 10.31 -1.06 -12.33
N LYS A 141 10.25 -0.89 -13.65
CA LYS A 141 11.34 -0.25 -14.40
C LYS A 141 10.84 0.97 -15.16
N ALA A 142 11.70 1.98 -15.28
CA ALA A 142 11.41 3.15 -16.09
C ALA A 142 12.68 3.67 -16.78
N GLU A 143 12.49 4.20 -18.00
CA GLU A 143 13.48 5.05 -18.66
C GLU A 143 13.54 6.41 -17.96
N ALA A 144 14.73 6.81 -17.53
CA ALA A 144 14.91 8.05 -16.77
C ALA A 144 14.83 9.29 -17.66
N LYS A 145 14.10 10.30 -17.18
CA LYS A 145 13.91 11.62 -17.78
C LYS A 145 14.08 12.71 -16.71
N PRO A 146 15.20 12.73 -15.96
CA PRO A 146 15.36 13.60 -14.80
C PRO A 146 15.24 15.08 -15.18
N TYR A 147 14.68 15.90 -14.31
CA TYR A 147 14.58 17.35 -14.51
C TYR A 147 15.95 18.01 -14.65
N LYS A 148 16.96 17.53 -13.88
CA LYS A 148 18.35 17.99 -13.99
C LYS A 148 19.30 16.82 -14.20
N THR A 149 20.33 17.02 -15.02
CA THR A 149 21.38 16.03 -15.28
C THR A 149 22.30 15.77 -14.09
N THR A 150 22.22 16.60 -13.05
CA THR A 150 23.01 16.48 -11.81
C THR A 150 22.29 15.73 -10.70
N TYR A 151 21.07 15.23 -10.97
CA TYR A 151 20.33 14.47 -9.96
C TYR A 151 20.95 13.10 -9.73
N THR A 152 20.87 12.67 -8.47
CA THR A 152 21.24 11.34 -8.02
C THR A 152 20.06 10.67 -7.35
N PHE A 153 20.05 9.35 -7.31
CA PHE A 153 19.23 8.57 -6.40
C PHE A 153 19.70 8.76 -4.95
N ASP A 154 18.88 8.33 -3.99
CA ASP A 154 19.23 8.43 -2.56
C ASP A 154 20.48 7.62 -2.19
N ASN A 155 20.81 6.58 -2.96
CA ASN A 155 22.04 5.80 -2.84
C ASN A 155 23.28 6.47 -3.46
N GLY A 156 23.16 7.70 -4.00
CA GLY A 156 24.23 8.45 -4.62
C GLY A 156 24.48 8.13 -6.11
N THR A 157 23.82 7.15 -6.69
CA THR A 157 23.98 6.82 -8.13
C THR A 157 23.44 7.96 -9.00
N PRO A 158 24.19 8.48 -9.99
CA PRO A 158 23.69 9.48 -10.93
C PRO A 158 22.51 8.99 -11.75
N ILE A 159 21.53 9.87 -11.99
CA ILE A 159 20.39 9.60 -12.85
C ILE A 159 20.71 10.03 -14.27
N THR A 160 21.00 9.09 -15.16
CA THR A 160 21.33 9.36 -16.56
C THR A 160 20.08 9.32 -17.43
N LYS A 161 19.82 10.40 -18.16
CA LYS A 161 18.68 10.49 -19.08
C LYS A 161 18.76 9.42 -20.16
N GLY A 162 17.65 8.72 -20.38
CA GLY A 162 17.52 7.66 -21.38
C GLY A 162 17.92 6.27 -20.88
N GLU A 163 18.61 6.17 -19.74
CA GLU A 163 18.91 4.89 -19.12
C GLU A 163 17.67 4.32 -18.43
N THR A 164 17.54 2.98 -18.43
CA THR A 164 16.46 2.28 -17.73
C THR A 164 16.94 1.79 -16.38
N TYR A 165 16.21 2.14 -15.34
CA TYR A 165 16.49 1.75 -13.96
C TYR A 165 15.35 0.92 -13.38
N TRP A 166 15.69 0.08 -12.41
CA TRP A 166 14.75 -0.68 -11.61
C TRP A 166 14.49 -0.01 -10.28
N PHE A 167 13.25 -0.12 -9.82
CA PHE A 167 12.78 0.45 -8.56
C PHE A 167 12.01 -0.60 -7.77
N ARG A 168 12.27 -0.70 -6.48
CA ARG A 168 11.49 -1.51 -5.58
C ARG A 168 10.13 -0.86 -5.35
N CYS A 169 9.06 -1.63 -5.43
CA CYS A 169 7.73 -1.20 -5.03
C CYS A 169 7.60 -1.41 -3.52
N GLU A 170 7.44 -0.32 -2.80
CA GLU A 170 7.43 -0.30 -1.33
C GLU A 170 6.08 0.14 -0.80
N PRO A 171 5.73 -0.22 0.45
CA PRO A 171 4.51 0.24 1.07
C PRO A 171 4.40 1.77 1.08
N ILE A 172 3.28 2.30 0.61
CA ILE A 172 3.02 3.73 0.69
C ILE A 172 2.75 4.08 2.15
N VAL A 173 3.53 5.01 2.69
CA VAL A 173 3.33 5.57 4.02
C VAL A 173 2.43 6.80 3.89
N TRP A 174 1.32 6.78 4.58
CA TRP A 174 0.33 7.86 4.60
C TRP A 174 0.34 8.58 5.95
N LYS A 175 0.42 9.90 5.94
CA LYS A 175 0.15 10.77 7.10
C LYS A 175 -1.35 10.82 7.36
N VAL A 176 -1.78 10.59 8.59
CA VAL A 176 -3.17 10.78 9.00
C VAL A 176 -3.45 12.27 9.17
N LEU A 177 -4.36 12.80 8.37
CA LEU A 177 -4.84 14.18 8.46
C LEU A 177 -6.04 14.28 9.41
N SER A 178 -6.96 13.33 9.33
CA SER A 178 -8.06 13.19 10.26
C SER A 178 -8.53 11.75 10.40
N ASN A 179 -9.12 11.44 11.56
CA ASN A 179 -9.83 10.20 11.83
C ASN A 179 -11.17 10.55 12.49
N LYS A 180 -12.25 10.05 11.91
CA LYS A 180 -13.61 10.19 12.46
C LYS A 180 -14.26 8.82 12.51
N SER A 181 -14.23 8.18 13.66
CA SER A 181 -14.88 6.87 13.90
C SER A 181 -14.46 5.80 12.87
N GLY A 182 -13.14 5.66 12.61
CA GLY A 182 -12.60 4.69 11.67
C GLY A 182 -12.59 5.15 10.21
N GLU A 183 -13.11 6.33 9.92
CA GLU A 183 -12.93 6.97 8.61
C GLU A 183 -11.72 7.90 8.66
N TYR A 184 -10.69 7.52 7.93
CA TYR A 184 -9.42 8.22 7.86
C TYR A 184 -9.31 9.01 6.56
N PHE A 185 -8.95 10.29 6.66
CA PHE A 185 -8.43 11.07 5.53
C PHE A 185 -6.91 11.10 5.65
N ILE A 186 -6.21 10.57 4.64
CA ILE A 186 -4.77 10.35 4.66
C ILE A 186 -4.10 10.88 3.41
N LEU A 187 -2.84 11.32 3.59
CA LEU A 187 -2.01 11.98 2.58
C LEU A 187 -0.66 11.27 2.49
N SER A 188 -0.15 10.99 1.29
CA SER A 188 1.15 10.36 1.14
C SER A 188 2.26 11.16 1.84
N SER A 189 3.18 10.44 2.49
CA SER A 189 4.32 11.06 3.20
C SER A 189 5.44 11.46 2.25
N LEU A 190 5.48 10.87 1.06
CA LEU A 190 6.43 11.15 -0.01
C LEU A 190 5.69 11.59 -1.28
N LEU A 191 6.40 12.23 -2.18
CA LEU A 191 5.94 12.44 -3.54
C LEU A 191 6.18 11.15 -4.33
N LEU A 192 5.11 10.63 -4.94
CA LEU A 192 5.13 9.27 -5.48
C LEU A 192 5.39 9.20 -6.98
N ASP A 193 5.02 10.23 -7.75
CA ASP A 193 5.25 10.29 -9.19
C ASP A 193 5.36 11.74 -9.68
N ALA A 194 5.73 11.92 -10.95
CA ALA A 194 5.75 13.20 -11.64
C ALA A 194 4.67 13.21 -12.75
N HIS A 195 3.78 14.18 -12.72
CA HIS A 195 2.70 14.29 -13.69
C HIS A 195 2.24 15.74 -13.88
N CYS A 196 1.87 16.15 -15.10
CA CYS A 196 1.23 17.43 -15.30
C CYS A 196 -0.22 17.39 -14.81
N PHE A 197 -0.74 18.55 -14.43
CA PHE A 197 -2.15 18.65 -14.09
C PHE A 197 -3.04 18.45 -15.33
N TYR A 198 -2.68 19.10 -16.42
CA TYR A 198 -3.30 18.96 -17.74
C TYR A 198 -2.24 19.16 -18.83
N ASN A 199 -2.21 18.29 -19.83
CA ASN A 199 -1.12 18.23 -20.83
C ASN A 199 -1.23 19.29 -21.95
N SER A 200 -1.91 20.41 -21.71
CA SER A 200 -2.02 21.53 -22.65
C SER A 200 -2.14 22.86 -21.91
N SER A 201 -1.63 23.91 -22.53
CA SER A 201 -1.81 25.30 -22.08
C SER A 201 -3.10 25.95 -22.62
N SER A 202 -3.88 25.24 -23.42
CA SER A 202 -5.10 25.76 -24.04
C SER A 202 -6.34 25.30 -23.28
N ASP A 203 -7.38 26.10 -23.29
CA ASP A 203 -8.72 25.67 -22.94
C ASP A 203 -9.28 24.70 -24.01
N ARG A 204 -10.39 24.06 -23.70
CA ARG A 204 -11.13 23.17 -24.60
C ARG A 204 -12.62 23.30 -24.37
N THR A 205 -13.41 22.81 -25.33
CA THR A 205 -14.88 22.79 -25.23
C THR A 205 -15.34 21.36 -24.92
N ILE A 206 -16.13 21.20 -23.86
CA ILE A 206 -16.81 19.95 -23.52
C ILE A 206 -18.29 20.30 -23.27
N ASP A 207 -19.22 19.65 -23.95
CA ASP A 207 -20.64 19.88 -23.80
C ASP A 207 -21.00 21.38 -23.92
N GLU A 208 -20.47 22.06 -24.96
CA GLU A 208 -20.63 23.49 -25.24
C GLU A 208 -20.07 24.45 -24.16
N LYS A 209 -19.37 23.95 -23.16
CA LYS A 209 -18.75 24.75 -22.10
C LYS A 209 -17.24 24.87 -22.29
N THR A 210 -16.71 26.07 -22.04
CA THR A 210 -15.27 26.28 -21.97
C THR A 210 -14.70 25.60 -20.71
N ILE A 211 -13.77 24.70 -20.91
CA ILE A 211 -13.04 23.99 -19.82
C ILE A 211 -11.61 24.49 -19.83
N TYR A 212 -11.23 25.18 -18.79
CA TYR A 212 -9.90 25.74 -18.61
C TYR A 212 -8.86 24.67 -18.26
N ALA A 213 -7.58 24.92 -18.53
CA ALA A 213 -6.49 23.98 -18.27
C ALA A 213 -6.33 23.64 -16.78
N ASN A 214 -6.74 24.52 -15.88
CA ASN A 214 -6.71 24.34 -14.44
C ASN A 214 -8.00 23.73 -13.83
N ASN A 215 -8.89 23.20 -14.66
CA ASN A 215 -10.12 22.55 -14.21
C ASN A 215 -9.82 21.14 -13.71
N TYR A 216 -10.01 20.89 -12.39
CA TYR A 216 -9.70 19.60 -11.78
C TYR A 216 -10.59 18.46 -12.27
N LYS A 217 -11.89 18.70 -12.45
CA LYS A 217 -12.84 17.67 -12.86
C LYS A 217 -12.43 16.95 -14.15
N TYR A 218 -11.89 17.70 -15.10
CA TYR A 218 -11.49 17.20 -16.41
C TYR A 218 -9.96 17.16 -16.59
N SER A 219 -9.18 17.21 -15.51
CA SER A 219 -7.71 17.17 -15.58
C SER A 219 -7.17 15.78 -15.87
N ASP A 220 -6.02 15.71 -16.55
CA ASP A 220 -5.32 14.46 -16.82
C ASP A 220 -4.85 13.82 -15.52
N ILE A 221 -4.39 14.63 -14.55
CA ILE A 221 -3.94 14.14 -13.25
C ILE A 221 -5.06 13.42 -12.47
N ARG A 222 -6.30 13.94 -12.50
CA ARG A 222 -7.43 13.28 -11.85
C ARG A 222 -7.75 11.94 -12.49
N THR A 223 -7.76 11.89 -13.84
CA THR A 223 -7.97 10.64 -14.59
C THR A 223 -6.90 9.63 -14.23
N TRP A 224 -5.63 10.01 -14.30
CA TRP A 224 -4.50 9.14 -13.97
C TRP A 224 -4.54 8.66 -12.51
N LEU A 225 -4.88 9.52 -11.54
CA LEU A 225 -5.00 9.14 -10.13
C LEU A 225 -6.06 8.07 -9.89
N ASN A 226 -7.20 8.13 -10.61
CA ASN A 226 -8.32 7.21 -10.41
C ASN A 226 -8.29 5.99 -11.34
N ASP A 227 -7.36 5.94 -12.28
CA ASP A 227 -7.13 4.82 -13.19
C ASP A 227 -5.74 4.20 -12.97
N GLU A 228 -4.68 4.67 -13.63
CA GLU A 228 -3.36 4.03 -13.62
C GLU A 228 -2.77 3.94 -12.19
N PHE A 229 -2.76 5.06 -11.45
CA PHE A 229 -2.22 5.07 -10.08
C PHE A 229 -3.04 4.16 -9.16
N TYR A 230 -4.36 4.31 -9.16
CA TYR A 230 -5.24 3.51 -8.29
C TYR A 230 -5.11 2.02 -8.57
N ASN A 231 -5.18 1.63 -9.84
CA ASN A 231 -5.12 0.22 -10.24
C ASN A 231 -3.73 -0.40 -10.00
N SER A 232 -2.65 0.40 -10.06
CA SER A 232 -1.31 -0.07 -9.74
C SER A 232 -1.06 -0.13 -8.24
N ALA A 233 -1.29 0.98 -7.54
CA ALA A 233 -0.94 1.10 -6.11
C ALA A 233 -1.76 0.18 -5.21
N PHE A 234 -2.98 -0.16 -5.61
CA PHE A 234 -3.92 -0.96 -4.82
C PHE A 234 -4.36 -2.24 -5.55
N ALA A 235 -3.53 -2.73 -6.47
CA ALA A 235 -3.81 -3.95 -7.25
C ALA A 235 -4.08 -5.19 -6.37
N LEU A 236 -3.42 -5.29 -5.22
CA LEU A 236 -3.50 -6.43 -4.31
C LEU A 236 -4.60 -6.29 -3.25
N GLY A 237 -5.15 -5.08 -3.05
CA GLY A 237 -6.23 -4.86 -2.08
C GLY A 237 -6.70 -3.41 -2.04
N ASN A 238 -7.97 -3.19 -2.33
CA ASN A 238 -8.56 -1.85 -2.43
C ASN A 238 -9.88 -1.68 -1.65
N ASN A 239 -10.30 -2.71 -0.93
CA ASN A 239 -11.62 -2.77 -0.26
C ASN A 239 -11.82 -1.71 0.83
N HIS A 240 -10.74 -1.13 1.35
CA HIS A 240 -10.80 -0.10 2.39
C HIS A 240 -10.93 1.31 1.82
N ILE A 241 -10.65 1.51 0.52
CA ILE A 241 -10.69 2.83 -0.11
C ILE A 241 -12.14 3.23 -0.35
N GLN A 242 -12.49 4.43 0.14
CA GLN A 242 -13.83 4.98 0.00
C GLN A 242 -13.90 5.92 -1.19
N LEU A 243 -15.00 5.84 -1.94
CA LEU A 243 -15.33 6.87 -2.92
C LEU A 243 -15.70 8.15 -2.17
N LYS A 244 -14.91 9.21 -2.36
CA LYS A 244 -15.03 10.48 -1.64
C LYS A 244 -15.66 11.55 -2.51
N ALA A 245 -16.69 12.21 -2.00
CA ALA A 245 -17.14 13.49 -2.57
C ALA A 245 -16.06 14.56 -2.28
N VAL A 246 -15.47 15.10 -3.32
CA VAL A 246 -14.37 16.07 -3.28
C VAL A 246 -14.92 17.45 -3.63
N ASP A 247 -14.92 18.33 -2.62
CA ASP A 247 -15.35 19.72 -2.74
C ASP A 247 -14.35 20.52 -3.58
N ASN A 248 -14.76 20.98 -4.75
CA ASN A 248 -14.00 21.81 -5.67
C ASN A 248 -14.47 23.25 -5.71
N SER A 249 -15.26 23.68 -4.72
CA SER A 249 -15.80 25.05 -4.64
C SER A 249 -14.70 26.09 -4.39
N VAL A 250 -15.04 27.35 -4.60
CA VAL A 250 -14.16 28.50 -4.34
C VAL A 250 -13.64 28.53 -2.89
N GLY A 251 -14.40 28.01 -1.95
CA GLY A 251 -13.99 27.91 -0.54
C GLY A 251 -12.77 27.03 -0.29
N THR A 252 -12.34 26.23 -1.25
CA THR A 252 -11.15 25.36 -1.17
C THR A 252 -9.92 25.92 -1.86
N THR A 253 -10.02 27.06 -2.58
CA THR A 253 -8.98 27.58 -3.48
C THR A 253 -8.04 28.59 -2.82
N GLY A 254 -8.32 29.04 -1.60
CA GLY A 254 -7.54 30.12 -0.95
C GLY A 254 -7.83 31.51 -1.51
N GLY A 255 -8.81 31.66 -2.39
CA GLY A 255 -9.27 32.92 -2.99
C GLY A 255 -10.77 32.97 -3.08
N ASN A 256 -11.31 34.08 -3.61
CA ASN A 256 -12.76 34.32 -3.73
C ASN A 256 -13.25 34.34 -5.18
N ASN A 257 -12.40 34.02 -6.16
CA ASN A 257 -12.77 34.06 -7.57
C ASN A 257 -13.31 32.70 -8.04
N PRO A 258 -14.61 32.60 -8.40
CA PRO A 258 -15.22 31.36 -8.83
C PRO A 258 -14.96 31.01 -10.29
N THR A 259 -14.25 31.84 -11.07
CA THR A 259 -14.13 31.73 -12.53
C THR A 259 -13.56 30.37 -12.97
N TYR A 260 -12.60 29.83 -12.21
CA TYR A 260 -11.87 28.63 -12.60
C TYR A 260 -12.22 27.38 -11.76
N VAL A 261 -13.16 27.48 -10.82
CA VAL A 261 -13.62 26.30 -10.06
C VAL A 261 -14.44 25.38 -10.96
N CYS A 262 -14.60 24.14 -10.52
CA CYS A 262 -15.42 23.15 -11.20
C CYS A 262 -16.43 22.53 -10.22
N GLU A 263 -17.34 21.73 -10.76
CA GLU A 263 -18.26 20.94 -9.96
C GLU A 263 -17.49 19.94 -9.09
N ASP A 264 -18.10 19.58 -7.97
CA ASP A 264 -17.58 18.51 -7.09
C ASP A 264 -17.42 17.21 -7.85
N THR A 265 -16.44 16.42 -7.42
CA THR A 265 -16.13 15.13 -8.02
C THR A 265 -16.26 14.01 -6.99
N ASN A 266 -16.42 12.78 -7.47
CA ASN A 266 -16.33 11.60 -6.63
C ASN A 266 -15.07 10.83 -7.04
N ASP A 267 -14.11 10.74 -6.11
CA ASP A 267 -12.79 10.21 -6.39
C ASP A 267 -12.36 9.19 -5.33
N LYS A 268 -11.67 8.15 -5.76
CA LYS A 268 -11.00 7.19 -4.87
C LYS A 268 -9.64 7.74 -4.43
N VAL A 269 -8.92 8.38 -5.37
CA VAL A 269 -7.64 9.04 -5.12
C VAL A 269 -7.74 10.46 -5.65
N PHE A 270 -7.31 11.44 -4.85
CA PHE A 270 -7.42 12.85 -5.21
C PHE A 270 -6.24 13.66 -4.66
N LEU A 271 -5.99 14.83 -5.25
CA LEU A 271 -5.05 15.80 -4.69
C LEU A 271 -5.72 16.61 -3.58
N PRO A 272 -5.01 16.94 -2.48
CA PRO A 272 -5.51 17.93 -1.52
C PRO A 272 -5.71 19.30 -2.17
N SER A 273 -6.59 20.11 -1.59
CA SER A 273 -6.81 21.52 -1.98
C SER A 273 -5.78 22.45 -1.34
N HIS A 274 -5.76 23.70 -1.79
CA HIS A 274 -5.05 24.78 -1.10
C HIS A 274 -5.47 24.89 0.37
N LYS A 275 -6.78 24.80 0.64
CA LYS A 275 -7.34 24.85 2.00
C LYS A 275 -6.83 23.69 2.86
N ASP A 276 -6.73 22.48 2.34
CA ASP A 276 -6.21 21.34 3.09
C ASP A 276 -4.79 21.63 3.58
N TYR A 277 -3.92 22.21 2.72
CA TYR A 277 -2.53 22.57 3.05
C TYR A 277 -2.40 23.81 3.93
N THR A 278 -3.48 24.52 4.26
CA THR A 278 -3.52 25.62 5.22
C THR A 278 -4.35 25.31 6.47
N THR A 279 -4.79 24.06 6.62
CA THR A 279 -5.60 23.62 7.75
C THR A 279 -4.70 23.16 8.90
N SER A 280 -4.73 23.89 10.03
CA SER A 280 -3.90 23.61 11.20
C SER A 280 -4.22 22.28 11.87
N SER A 281 -5.49 21.85 11.88
CA SER A 281 -5.89 20.53 12.41
C SER A 281 -5.33 19.35 11.61
N TYR A 282 -4.87 19.57 10.37
CA TYR A 282 -4.13 18.60 9.56
C TYR A 282 -2.61 18.66 9.79
N GLY A 283 -2.18 19.55 10.70
CA GLY A 283 -0.77 19.78 11.04
C GLY A 283 -0.03 20.66 10.03
N PHE A 284 -0.73 21.49 9.26
CA PHE A 284 -0.12 22.46 8.34
C PHE A 284 -0.17 23.89 8.90
N SER A 285 0.78 24.70 8.45
CA SER A 285 0.77 26.14 8.71
C SER A 285 -0.39 26.82 7.98
N THR A 286 -1.06 27.76 8.63
CA THR A 286 -2.24 28.44 8.09
C THR A 286 -1.96 29.45 6.98
N GLY A 287 -0.72 29.99 6.90
CA GLY A 287 -0.31 30.90 5.83
C GLY A 287 0.21 30.20 4.58
N ALA A 288 0.32 30.95 3.49
CA ALA A 288 0.83 30.45 2.20
C ALA A 288 2.37 30.47 2.10
N ASP A 289 3.07 31.09 3.03
CA ASP A 289 4.53 31.25 3.03
C ASP A 289 5.27 29.94 3.29
N THR A 290 6.59 29.97 3.18
CA THR A 290 7.48 28.84 3.45
C THR A 290 7.14 28.19 4.80
N ALA A 291 6.91 26.87 4.79
CA ALA A 291 6.60 26.12 6.01
C ALA A 291 7.09 24.68 5.91
N ILE A 292 7.88 24.26 6.90
CA ILE A 292 8.41 22.90 7.02
C ILE A 292 7.27 21.85 7.03
N SER A 293 6.11 22.21 7.60
CA SER A 293 4.94 21.31 7.64
C SER A 293 4.44 20.85 6.27
N ARG A 294 4.81 21.56 5.20
CA ARG A 294 4.48 21.23 3.81
C ARG A 294 5.65 20.63 3.03
N TYR A 295 6.83 20.49 3.62
CA TYR A 295 7.93 19.80 2.95
C TYR A 295 7.52 18.37 2.61
N CYS A 296 7.93 17.93 1.42
CA CYS A 296 7.68 16.58 0.96
C CYS A 296 8.83 16.10 0.11
N LYS A 297 9.50 15.04 0.56
CA LYS A 297 10.65 14.46 -0.14
C LYS A 297 10.16 13.69 -1.37
N THR A 298 10.92 13.79 -2.45
CA THR A 298 10.75 13.00 -3.66
C THR A 298 11.22 11.55 -3.44
N THR A 299 10.61 10.59 -4.12
CA THR A 299 11.15 9.23 -4.26
C THR A 299 12.22 9.19 -5.35
N ASP A 300 13.03 8.14 -5.40
CA ASP A 300 13.96 7.89 -6.50
C ASP A 300 13.21 7.71 -7.83
N TRP A 301 12.08 7.00 -7.79
CA TRP A 301 11.18 6.83 -8.92
C TRP A 301 10.72 8.17 -9.51
N GLU A 302 10.23 9.05 -8.66
CA GLU A 302 9.71 10.36 -9.07
C GLU A 302 10.82 11.23 -9.69
N ARG A 303 12.03 11.26 -9.09
CA ARG A 303 13.16 11.99 -9.65
C ARG A 303 13.60 11.48 -11.02
N ALA A 304 13.56 10.15 -11.20
CA ALA A 304 13.82 9.55 -12.52
C ALA A 304 12.77 9.94 -13.56
N ARG A 305 11.53 10.18 -13.14
CA ARG A 305 10.41 10.54 -14.03
C ARG A 305 10.25 12.04 -14.31
N GLY A 306 11.12 12.88 -13.77
CA GLY A 306 11.26 14.26 -14.20
C GLY A 306 10.82 15.31 -13.19
N SER A 307 10.54 14.95 -11.95
CA SER A 307 10.12 15.90 -10.93
C SER A 307 11.21 16.88 -10.55
N LEU A 308 10.82 18.14 -10.32
CA LEU A 308 11.65 19.17 -9.75
C LEU A 308 11.88 18.89 -8.26
N SER A 309 13.13 18.69 -7.89
CA SER A 309 13.55 18.58 -6.49
C SER A 309 14.71 19.50 -6.14
N SER A 310 14.82 19.84 -4.86
CA SER A 310 15.91 20.66 -4.33
C SER A 310 16.10 20.37 -2.85
N SER A 311 17.35 20.34 -2.39
CA SER A 311 17.63 20.31 -0.95
C SER A 311 17.41 21.68 -0.31
N VAL A 312 16.83 21.67 0.89
CA VAL A 312 16.59 22.88 1.69
C VAL A 312 17.43 22.75 2.96
N GLY A 313 18.71 23.16 2.83
CA GLY A 313 19.74 22.84 3.82
C GLY A 313 20.10 21.35 3.81
N GLU A 314 20.90 20.93 4.77
CA GLU A 314 21.35 19.53 4.92
C GLU A 314 20.24 18.64 5.49
N ASP A 315 19.39 19.20 6.34
CA ASP A 315 18.33 18.44 7.05
C ASP A 315 17.16 18.02 6.16
N PHE A 316 16.96 18.71 5.03
CA PHE A 316 15.82 18.47 4.13
C PHE A 316 16.28 18.22 2.69
N PRO A 317 16.92 17.06 2.41
CA PRO A 317 17.35 16.72 1.06
C PRO A 317 16.14 16.41 0.16
N ASN A 318 16.29 16.68 -1.13
CA ASN A 318 15.40 16.25 -2.19
C ASN A 318 13.91 16.61 -1.98
N GLN A 319 13.64 17.84 -1.50
CA GLN A 319 12.26 18.33 -1.39
C GLN A 319 11.70 18.65 -2.77
N GLY A 320 10.51 18.11 -3.12
CA GLY A 320 9.87 18.35 -4.40
C GLY A 320 8.86 19.49 -4.38
N ALA A 321 8.57 20.01 -5.57
CA ALA A 321 7.39 20.84 -5.81
C ALA A 321 6.24 19.97 -6.26
N TYR A 322 5.01 20.23 -5.79
CA TYR A 322 3.87 19.36 -6.06
C TYR A 322 2.55 20.10 -6.20
N LEU A 323 1.62 19.47 -6.91
CA LEU A 323 0.33 20.02 -7.29
C LEU A 323 -0.70 19.94 -6.16
N THR A 324 -1.62 20.91 -6.13
CA THR A 324 -2.93 20.78 -5.46
C THR A 324 -4.04 20.67 -6.51
N ARG A 325 -5.25 20.29 -6.10
CA ARG A 325 -6.40 20.30 -7.02
C ARG A 325 -7.01 21.69 -7.25
N SER A 326 -6.57 22.69 -6.47
CA SER A 326 -7.18 24.03 -6.49
C SER A 326 -6.67 24.87 -7.65
N PRO A 327 -7.55 25.42 -8.49
CA PRO A 327 -7.16 26.40 -9.49
C PRO A 327 -6.64 27.68 -8.80
N ASN A 328 -5.64 28.32 -9.42
CA ASN A 328 -5.23 29.65 -9.04
C ASN A 328 -6.03 30.69 -9.84
N SER A 329 -6.48 31.74 -9.18
CA SER A 329 -7.34 32.76 -9.78
C SER A 329 -6.61 33.72 -10.75
N ALA A 330 -5.29 33.67 -10.81
CA ALA A 330 -4.49 34.58 -11.65
C ALA A 330 -4.59 34.23 -13.15
N SER A 331 -4.75 32.95 -13.49
CA SER A 331 -4.76 32.50 -14.89
C SER A 331 -5.47 31.17 -15.05
N PHE A 332 -6.09 30.97 -16.23
CA PHE A 332 -6.77 29.70 -16.60
C PHE A 332 -5.81 28.51 -16.77
N VAL A 333 -4.49 28.74 -16.79
CA VAL A 333 -3.46 27.69 -16.83
C VAL A 333 -2.75 27.53 -15.48
N ALA A 334 -3.15 28.30 -14.46
CA ALA A 334 -2.51 28.30 -13.16
C ALA A 334 -3.27 27.44 -12.15
N VAL A 335 -2.54 26.61 -11.43
CA VAL A 335 -3.01 25.84 -10.26
C VAL A 335 -2.22 26.26 -9.04
N TRP A 336 -2.80 26.12 -7.86
CA TRP A 336 -2.01 26.17 -6.64
C TRP A 336 -1.15 24.92 -6.53
N GLY A 337 0.09 25.10 -6.10
CA GLY A 337 0.99 24.03 -5.74
C GLY A 337 1.85 24.43 -4.54
N VAL A 338 2.64 23.51 -4.07
CA VAL A 338 3.64 23.72 -3.03
C VAL A 338 5.01 23.65 -3.68
N ASN A 339 5.84 24.67 -3.50
CA ASN A 339 7.21 24.66 -4.03
C ASN A 339 8.17 23.86 -3.12
N THR A 340 9.39 23.64 -3.56
CA THR A 340 10.43 22.89 -2.83
C THR A 340 10.74 23.44 -1.44
N LYS A 341 10.35 24.68 -1.13
CA LYS A 341 10.49 25.32 0.19
C LYS A 341 9.19 25.33 1.00
N GLY A 342 8.20 24.54 0.61
CA GLY A 342 6.94 24.41 1.34
C GLY A 342 6.03 25.63 1.27
N ALA A 343 6.26 26.57 0.35
CA ALA A 343 5.38 27.70 0.13
C ALA A 343 4.30 27.36 -0.91
N LEU A 344 3.06 27.75 -0.64
CA LEU A 344 1.99 27.70 -1.62
C LEU A 344 2.24 28.76 -2.69
N ARG A 345 2.35 28.34 -3.93
CA ARG A 345 2.67 29.19 -5.08
C ARG A 345 1.87 28.74 -6.31
N GLU A 346 1.83 29.60 -7.29
CA GLU A 346 1.35 29.30 -8.61
C GLU A 346 2.29 28.32 -9.30
N LEU A 347 1.71 27.24 -9.85
CA LEU A 347 2.35 26.31 -10.79
C LEU A 347 1.51 26.28 -12.08
N ARG A 348 2.16 25.98 -13.20
CA ARG A 348 1.44 25.84 -14.45
C ARG A 348 0.86 24.44 -14.60
N ALA A 349 -0.39 24.36 -15.02
CA ALA A 349 -1.09 23.08 -15.15
C ALA A 349 -0.41 22.10 -16.14
N TYR A 350 0.30 22.62 -17.14
CA TYR A 350 0.93 21.82 -18.20
C TYR A 350 2.39 21.46 -17.93
N ASP A 351 3.01 21.96 -16.86
CA ASP A 351 4.40 21.62 -16.51
C ASP A 351 4.46 20.15 -16.05
N LYS A 352 5.42 19.40 -16.61
CA LYS A 352 5.59 17.96 -16.37
C LYS A 352 6.56 17.63 -15.24
N ASP A 353 7.07 18.65 -14.57
CA ASP A 353 8.07 18.56 -13.51
C ASP A 353 7.47 18.66 -12.10
N SER A 354 6.16 18.62 -12.02
CA SER A 354 5.43 18.69 -10.74
C SER A 354 5.21 17.32 -10.15
N GLY A 355 5.55 17.20 -8.87
CA GLY A 355 5.34 15.98 -8.10
C GLY A 355 3.86 15.75 -7.78
N VAL A 356 3.54 14.49 -7.54
CA VAL A 356 2.21 14.05 -7.15
C VAL A 356 2.23 13.58 -5.70
N ARG A 357 1.44 14.25 -4.87
CA ARG A 357 1.21 13.91 -3.46
C ARG A 357 -0.24 13.50 -3.27
N PRO A 358 -0.61 12.23 -3.52
CA PRO A 358 -1.99 11.80 -3.49
C PRO A 358 -2.55 11.71 -2.07
N SER A 359 -3.87 11.82 -1.97
CA SER A 359 -4.65 11.56 -0.78
C SER A 359 -5.78 10.58 -1.08
N ILE A 360 -6.20 9.84 -0.07
CA ILE A 360 -7.33 8.91 -0.11
C ILE A 360 -8.14 9.01 1.18
N SER A 361 -9.39 8.57 1.10
CA SER A 361 -10.19 8.28 2.29
C SER A 361 -10.33 6.77 2.42
N ILE A 362 -10.10 6.25 3.62
CA ILE A 362 -10.24 4.83 3.90
C ILE A 362 -11.13 4.60 5.12
N LYS A 363 -11.74 3.41 5.17
CA LYS A 363 -12.47 2.94 6.34
C LYS A 363 -11.80 1.70 6.91
N ILE A 364 -11.50 1.76 8.21
CA ILE A 364 -11.01 0.64 8.99
C ILE A 364 -12.07 0.33 10.03
N SER A 365 -12.62 -0.88 9.95
CA SER A 365 -13.63 -1.40 10.89
C SER A 365 -12.99 -1.84 12.21
#